data_7123d00acc0698717ef064f8612a16cd
#
_entry.id   7123d00acc0698717ef064f8612a16cd
#
_cell.length_a   1.000
_cell.length_b   1.000
_cell.length_c   1.000
_cell.angle_alpha   90.00
_cell.angle_beta   90.00
_cell.angle_gamma   90.00
#
_symmetry.space_group_name_H-M   'P 1'
#
loop_
_entity.id
_entity.type
_entity.pdbx_description
1 polymer ?
#
loop_
_entity_poly.entity_id
_entity_poly.type
_entity_poly.pdbx_seq_one_letter_code
_entity_poly.pdbx_strand_id
1 'polypeptide(L)'
;MIGHDFYPWQKAMVDSDAKIKWVQAGRRAGKTRSSLMQAMKIIELAATTPVVFGDSNEKLTAKQARLVPEIHVWTVAPTRAQMLQVWNEMQTFIPEDLVRKTRRKGQAGGRGGGFKQDDLHVWLDLKTSSDSTDGLYRTEVFWELKSADNPESLQTVGLDFLHMAEAQDIKEGAWNKVRPTLNSPGRLGRAIVEGVPPESSQHWFARNCKIAKEKPNKRREYFHATTFDNVGLTQEDREEIEDEKQALTESVWERFYMAKQPEGAGNFFRNIEAAYSKGAVELARPIEGRHYVAGLDLGRSNDPTVMIVKDRQTRESVAVVELMKTDWSLQVETIKSLSVRWEIEEIYMDSTGLGGKFGEDVLYRELMEEGIPVIGYNFTQGKKYQLFLDYAISLEKETVSFPQNWVKLISQLEDIGHKESANRGHTFFSVSGSHDDWVDAECLALMASDPAMEGITGERVVPNSISGIKPLNPNNNYFNKNSRLQKVKRARREKQLEEAGFSIDDYLQTIK
;
A
#
# COMPACT_ATOMS: atom_id res chain seq x y z
N MET A 1 -22.88 -0.10 28.15
CA MET A 1 -21.56 0.50 27.77
C MET A 1 -20.61 -0.66 27.54
N ILE A 2 -19.99 -0.69 26.37
CA ILE A 2 -19.00 -1.71 26.01
C ILE A 2 -17.70 -1.28 26.71
N GLY A 3 -17.29 -2.05 27.73
CA GLY A 3 -16.04 -1.81 28.47
C GLY A 3 -14.84 -2.19 27.59
N HIS A 4 -14.42 -1.28 26.73
CA HIS A 4 -13.16 -1.39 26.02
C HIS A 4 -12.28 -0.23 26.47
N ASP A 5 -11.08 -0.53 26.89
CA ASP A 5 -10.09 0.48 27.18
C ASP A 5 -9.70 1.17 25.87
N PHE A 6 -10.09 2.43 25.77
CA PHE A 6 -9.70 3.27 24.65
C PHE A 6 -8.21 3.62 24.74
N TYR A 7 -7.53 3.55 23.61
CA TYR A 7 -6.24 4.21 23.49
C TYR A 7 -6.41 5.73 23.66
N PRO A 8 -5.42 6.45 24.19
CA PRO A 8 -5.56 7.88 24.46
C PRO A 8 -6.09 8.70 23.29
N TRP A 9 -5.60 8.43 22.07
CA TRP A 9 -6.04 9.13 20.87
C TRP A 9 -7.48 8.78 20.47
N GLN A 10 -7.88 7.50 20.64
CA GLN A 10 -9.24 7.05 20.37
C GLN A 10 -10.23 7.70 21.32
N LYS A 11 -9.85 7.78 22.62
CA LYS A 11 -10.67 8.47 23.62
C LYS A 11 -10.86 9.94 23.26
N ALA A 12 -9.78 10.66 22.95
CA ALA A 12 -9.85 12.06 22.52
C ALA A 12 -10.78 12.23 21.29
N MET A 13 -10.66 11.33 20.30
CA MET A 13 -11.49 11.35 19.11
C MET A 13 -12.96 11.07 19.41
N VAL A 14 -13.27 10.06 20.25
CA VAL A 14 -14.65 9.70 20.60
C VAL A 14 -15.29 10.76 21.48
N ASP A 15 -14.55 11.42 22.38
CA ASP A 15 -15.06 12.47 23.27
C ASP A 15 -15.28 13.82 22.57
N SER A 16 -14.66 14.05 21.43
CA SER A 16 -14.84 15.27 20.65
C SER A 16 -16.29 15.44 20.15
N ASP A 17 -16.79 16.67 20.19
CA ASP A 17 -18.11 17.06 19.67
C ASP A 17 -18.07 17.57 18.22
N ALA A 18 -16.93 17.51 17.54
CA ALA A 18 -16.80 17.96 16.17
C ALA A 18 -17.75 17.19 15.23
N LYS A 19 -18.38 17.91 14.30
CA LYS A 19 -19.33 17.32 13.35
C LYS A 19 -18.67 16.32 12.42
N ILE A 20 -17.48 16.65 11.90
CA ILE A 20 -16.68 15.80 11.03
C ILE A 20 -15.30 15.64 11.65
N LYS A 21 -14.92 14.41 11.90
CA LYS A 21 -13.61 14.02 12.44
C LYS A 21 -12.75 13.47 11.32
N TRP A 22 -11.61 14.09 11.10
CA TRP A 22 -10.62 13.70 10.10
C TRP A 22 -9.49 12.95 10.78
N VAL A 23 -9.32 11.67 10.45
CA VAL A 23 -8.39 10.79 11.17
C VAL A 23 -7.34 10.28 10.21
N GLN A 24 -6.11 10.73 10.39
CA GLN A 24 -4.94 10.11 9.75
C GLN A 24 -4.21 9.27 10.78
N ALA A 25 -4.20 7.95 10.58
CA ALA A 25 -3.54 7.07 11.51
C ALA A 25 -2.86 5.90 10.81
N GLY A 26 -1.77 5.42 11.40
CA GLY A 26 -0.97 4.32 10.88
C GLY A 26 -1.75 3.02 10.74
N ARG A 27 -1.19 2.07 10.01
CA ARG A 27 -1.74 0.72 9.95
C ARG A 27 -1.77 0.12 11.34
N ARG A 28 -2.83 -0.66 11.65
CA ARG A 28 -3.04 -1.31 12.97
C ARG A 28 -3.15 -0.33 14.17
N ALA A 29 -3.27 0.98 13.96
CA ALA A 29 -3.51 1.94 15.03
C ALA A 29 -4.91 1.82 15.68
N GLY A 30 -5.80 0.98 15.16
CA GLY A 30 -7.15 0.78 15.70
C GLY A 30 -8.21 1.74 15.15
N LYS A 31 -8.01 2.30 13.95
CA LYS A 31 -8.93 3.24 13.27
C LYS A 31 -10.38 2.72 13.18
N THR A 32 -10.55 1.59 12.51
CA THR A 32 -11.88 1.01 12.24
C THR A 32 -12.63 0.75 13.54
N ARG A 33 -11.98 0.14 14.54
CA ARG A 33 -12.57 -0.13 15.84
C ARG A 33 -13.05 1.15 16.54
N SER A 34 -12.23 2.21 16.54
CA SER A 34 -12.62 3.50 17.14
C SER A 34 -13.76 4.18 16.39
N SER A 35 -13.84 4.01 15.07
CA SER A 35 -14.94 4.51 14.25
C SER A 35 -16.25 3.76 14.52
N LEU A 36 -16.21 2.44 14.74
CA LEU A 36 -17.38 1.65 15.16
C LEU A 36 -17.86 2.06 16.57
N MET A 37 -16.94 2.31 17.50
CA MET A 37 -17.27 2.82 18.85
C MET A 37 -17.94 4.20 18.77
N GLN A 38 -17.43 5.09 17.93
CA GLN A 38 -18.06 6.39 17.69
C GLN A 38 -19.45 6.23 17.06
N ALA A 39 -19.63 5.29 16.15
CA ALA A 39 -20.94 5.00 15.57
C ALA A 39 -21.97 4.64 16.67
N MET A 40 -21.60 3.75 17.60
CA MET A 40 -22.47 3.38 18.72
C MET A 40 -22.80 4.57 19.63
N LYS A 41 -21.80 5.42 19.94
CA LYS A 41 -22.03 6.67 20.71
C LYS A 41 -23.01 7.61 19.99
N ILE A 42 -22.89 7.75 18.67
CA ILE A 42 -23.81 8.61 17.90
C ILE A 42 -25.21 7.98 17.80
N ILE A 43 -25.30 6.66 17.69
CA ILE A 43 -26.58 5.92 17.76
C ILE A 43 -27.27 6.19 19.09
N GLU A 44 -26.55 6.08 20.21
CA GLU A 44 -27.09 6.37 21.56
C GLU A 44 -27.55 7.84 21.66
N LEU A 45 -26.73 8.78 21.20
CA LEU A 45 -27.09 10.20 21.16
C LEU A 45 -28.33 10.44 20.30
N ALA A 46 -28.43 9.83 19.12
CA ALA A 46 -29.57 9.95 18.23
C ALA A 46 -30.85 9.36 18.84
N ALA A 47 -30.71 8.26 19.60
CA ALA A 47 -31.82 7.61 20.29
C ALA A 47 -32.33 8.41 21.49
N THR A 48 -31.45 9.15 22.15
CA THR A 48 -31.79 10.00 23.31
C THR A 48 -32.13 11.44 22.93
N THR A 49 -31.99 11.82 21.65
CA THR A 49 -32.38 13.12 21.14
C THR A 49 -33.83 13.08 20.64
N PRO A 50 -34.77 13.88 21.21
CA PRO A 50 -36.15 13.92 20.76
C PRO A 50 -36.25 14.36 19.30
N VAL A 51 -37.14 13.73 18.55
CA VAL A 51 -37.44 14.15 17.17
C VAL A 51 -38.36 15.35 17.19
N VAL A 52 -37.88 16.48 16.67
CA VAL A 52 -38.69 17.72 16.55
C VAL A 52 -39.18 17.83 15.11
N PHE A 53 -40.49 17.96 14.94
CA PHE A 53 -41.14 18.25 13.67
C PHE A 53 -41.61 19.71 13.64
N GLY A 54 -40.96 20.54 12.84
CA GLY A 54 -41.32 21.98 12.72
C GLY A 54 -40.92 22.85 13.93
N ASP A 55 -41.36 24.12 13.92
CA ASP A 55 -41.03 25.10 14.96
C ASP A 55 -41.88 24.99 16.23
N SER A 56 -42.77 23.98 16.34
CA SER A 56 -43.69 23.84 17.44
C SER A 56 -43.28 22.77 18.44
N ASN A 57 -43.22 23.11 19.71
CA ASN A 57 -43.10 22.21 20.86
C ASN A 57 -44.35 21.33 21.09
N GLU A 58 -45.17 21.11 20.07
CA GLU A 58 -46.41 20.32 20.23
C GLU A 58 -46.09 18.83 20.37
N LYS A 59 -46.74 18.17 21.34
CA LYS A 59 -46.70 16.71 21.53
C LYS A 59 -47.20 16.00 20.27
N LEU A 60 -46.33 15.20 19.70
CA LEU A 60 -46.64 14.45 18.49
C LEU A 60 -47.74 13.40 18.75
N THR A 61 -48.69 13.31 17.83
CA THR A 61 -49.77 12.33 17.88
C THR A 61 -49.22 10.91 17.55
N ALA A 62 -49.93 9.86 17.99
CA ALA A 62 -49.58 8.46 17.66
C ALA A 62 -49.48 8.17 16.14
N LYS A 63 -50.10 8.99 15.29
CA LYS A 63 -49.99 8.93 13.83
C LYS A 63 -48.66 9.52 13.34
N GLN A 64 -48.18 10.58 13.98
CA GLN A 64 -46.88 11.19 13.70
C GLN A 64 -45.73 10.31 14.22
N ALA A 65 -45.96 9.58 15.33
CA ALA A 65 -44.99 8.59 15.86
C ALA A 65 -44.62 7.53 14.87
N ARG A 66 -45.53 7.14 13.97
CA ARG A 66 -45.28 6.19 12.90
C ARG A 66 -44.39 6.74 11.77
N LEU A 67 -44.16 8.06 11.76
CA LEU A 67 -43.35 8.79 10.77
C LEU A 67 -41.93 9.08 11.28
N VAL A 68 -41.61 8.68 12.54
CA VAL A 68 -40.24 8.84 13.09
C VAL A 68 -39.29 7.97 12.30
N PRO A 69 -38.37 8.55 11.56
CA PRO A 69 -37.45 7.80 10.75
C PRO A 69 -36.45 7.04 11.66
N GLU A 70 -36.02 5.86 11.22
CA GLU A 70 -34.95 5.13 11.82
C GLU A 70 -33.65 5.94 11.86
N ILE A 71 -32.75 5.62 12.79
CA ILE A 71 -31.38 6.15 12.81
C ILE A 71 -30.64 5.54 11.64
N HIS A 72 -30.16 6.36 10.71
CA HIS A 72 -29.43 5.92 9.54
C HIS A 72 -27.92 6.06 9.75
N VAL A 73 -27.22 4.96 9.62
CA VAL A 73 -25.77 4.87 9.70
C VAL A 73 -25.22 4.25 8.41
N TRP A 74 -24.25 4.91 7.81
CA TRP A 74 -23.49 4.33 6.70
C TRP A 74 -22.04 4.14 7.06
N THR A 75 -21.50 2.99 6.66
CA THR A 75 -20.06 2.77 6.53
C THR A 75 -19.73 2.68 5.05
N VAL A 76 -18.85 3.55 4.57
CA VAL A 76 -18.42 3.61 3.17
C VAL A 76 -16.95 3.22 3.10
N ALA A 77 -16.62 2.24 2.26
CA ALA A 77 -15.25 1.81 1.99
C ALA A 77 -14.96 1.82 0.48
N PRO A 78 -13.68 1.85 0.05
CA PRO A 78 -13.32 1.96 -1.36
C PRO A 78 -13.89 0.81 -2.20
N THR A 79 -13.77 -0.42 -1.72
CA THR A 79 -14.16 -1.64 -2.45
C THR A 79 -15.02 -2.58 -1.59
N ARG A 80 -15.72 -3.52 -2.25
CA ARG A 80 -16.48 -4.56 -1.54
C ARG A 80 -15.60 -5.43 -0.64
N ALA A 81 -14.36 -5.71 -1.03
CA ALA A 81 -13.43 -6.51 -0.22
C ALA A 81 -13.08 -5.80 1.09
N GLN A 82 -12.79 -4.50 1.04
CA GLN A 82 -12.53 -3.69 2.23
C GLN A 82 -13.78 -3.53 3.11
N MET A 83 -14.97 -3.41 2.51
CA MET A 83 -16.23 -3.43 3.28
C MET A 83 -16.41 -4.72 4.07
N LEU A 84 -16.06 -5.87 3.51
CA LEU A 84 -16.18 -7.16 4.21
C LEU A 84 -15.24 -7.24 5.42
N GLN A 85 -14.10 -6.59 5.41
CA GLN A 85 -13.23 -6.50 6.60
C GLN A 85 -13.94 -5.74 7.74
N VAL A 86 -14.50 -4.57 7.43
CA VAL A 86 -15.26 -3.78 8.41
C VAL A 86 -16.52 -4.55 8.88
N TRP A 87 -17.18 -5.25 7.96
CA TRP A 87 -18.34 -6.08 8.27
C TRP A 87 -18.05 -7.18 9.28
N ASN A 88 -16.93 -7.88 9.11
CA ASN A 88 -16.51 -8.92 10.04
C ASN A 88 -16.21 -8.33 11.44
N GLU A 89 -15.57 -7.16 11.49
CA GLU A 89 -15.32 -6.46 12.76
C GLU A 89 -16.63 -6.00 13.42
N MET A 90 -17.59 -5.48 12.64
CA MET A 90 -18.93 -5.12 13.15
C MET A 90 -19.65 -6.29 13.81
N GLN A 91 -19.58 -7.49 13.22
CA GLN A 91 -20.26 -8.67 13.76
C GLN A 91 -19.71 -9.08 15.13
N THR A 92 -18.42 -8.86 15.37
CA THR A 92 -17.81 -9.12 16.68
C THR A 92 -18.00 -7.99 17.68
N PHE A 93 -18.25 -6.77 17.18
CA PHE A 93 -18.31 -5.56 17.98
C PHE A 93 -19.72 -5.22 18.47
N ILE A 94 -20.74 -5.43 17.61
CA ILE A 94 -22.13 -5.09 17.95
C ILE A 94 -22.71 -6.14 18.88
N PRO A 95 -23.28 -5.76 20.06
CA PRO A 95 -23.89 -6.71 20.97
C PRO A 95 -25.07 -7.44 20.31
N GLU A 96 -25.10 -8.77 20.45
CA GLU A 96 -26.14 -9.63 19.84
C GLU A 96 -27.56 -9.27 20.29
N ASP A 97 -27.73 -8.78 21.51
CA ASP A 97 -29.02 -8.40 22.07
C ASP A 97 -29.63 -7.14 21.44
N LEU A 98 -28.82 -6.33 20.76
CA LEU A 98 -29.28 -5.19 19.95
C LEU A 98 -29.64 -5.60 18.53
N VAL A 99 -29.13 -6.72 18.04
CA VAL A 99 -29.38 -7.17 16.67
C VAL A 99 -30.82 -7.71 16.56
N ARG A 100 -31.61 -7.13 15.65
CA ARG A 100 -33.00 -7.56 15.42
C ARG A 100 -33.04 -9.03 14.98
N LYS A 101 -33.71 -9.89 15.77
CA LYS A 101 -33.74 -11.36 15.55
C LYS A 101 -34.81 -11.80 14.57
N THR A 102 -35.93 -11.06 14.49
CA THR A 102 -37.09 -11.49 13.71
C THR A 102 -37.61 -10.39 12.77
N ARG A 103 -38.22 -10.85 11.67
CA ARG A 103 -38.93 -9.98 10.75
C ARG A 103 -40.19 -9.43 11.40
N ARG A 104 -40.40 -8.11 11.44
CA ARG A 104 -41.67 -7.55 11.90
C ARG A 104 -42.81 -7.95 10.95
N LYS A 105 -43.90 -8.57 11.51
CA LYS A 105 -45.13 -8.92 10.77
C LYS A 105 -45.77 -7.66 10.17
N GLY A 106 -46.02 -7.63 8.86
CA GLY A 106 -46.78 -6.58 8.19
C GLY A 106 -45.98 -5.50 7.42
N GLN A 107 -44.64 -5.56 7.38
CA GLN A 107 -43.85 -4.66 6.53
C GLN A 107 -43.54 -5.33 5.16
N ALA A 108 -44.14 -4.80 4.12
CA ALA A 108 -43.75 -5.11 2.74
C ALA A 108 -42.32 -4.60 2.50
N GLY A 109 -41.43 -5.46 1.97
CA GLY A 109 -40.08 -5.08 1.61
C GLY A 109 -38.98 -5.53 2.59
N GLY A 110 -38.80 -6.83 2.74
CA GLY A 110 -37.51 -7.43 3.04
C GLY A 110 -36.72 -7.11 4.31
N ARG A 111 -37.26 -6.36 5.29
CA ARG A 111 -36.57 -6.02 6.56
C ARG A 111 -36.48 -7.26 7.49
N GLY A 112 -35.55 -8.16 7.15
CA GLY A 112 -35.27 -9.38 7.93
C GLY A 112 -34.39 -9.10 9.14
N GLY A 113 -34.40 -9.98 10.15
CA GLY A 113 -33.50 -9.91 11.29
C GLY A 113 -32.08 -10.37 10.95
N GLY A 114 -31.13 -10.07 11.85
CA GLY A 114 -29.73 -10.46 11.78
C GLY A 114 -28.89 -9.62 10.85
N PHE A 115 -27.61 -10.00 10.76
CA PHE A 115 -26.69 -9.46 9.79
C PHE A 115 -27.00 -10.03 8.40
N LYS A 116 -27.18 -9.18 7.41
CA LYS A 116 -27.44 -9.56 6.01
C LYS A 116 -26.20 -9.39 5.18
N GLN A 117 -25.46 -10.47 4.99
CA GLN A 117 -24.18 -10.46 4.28
C GLN A 117 -24.32 -10.18 2.78
N ASP A 118 -25.42 -10.58 2.15
CA ASP A 118 -25.63 -10.34 0.72
C ASP A 118 -25.75 -8.85 0.41
N ASP A 119 -26.49 -8.11 1.26
CA ASP A 119 -26.74 -6.68 1.13
C ASP A 119 -25.87 -5.82 2.06
N LEU A 120 -25.04 -6.44 2.90
CA LEU A 120 -24.15 -5.80 3.88
C LEU A 120 -24.89 -4.76 4.74
N HIS A 121 -25.97 -5.16 5.37
CA HIS A 121 -26.70 -4.31 6.31
C HIS A 121 -27.16 -5.05 7.57
N VAL A 122 -27.37 -4.30 8.63
CA VAL A 122 -27.94 -4.80 9.90
C VAL A 122 -28.99 -3.84 10.43
N TRP A 123 -30.05 -4.44 11.00
CA TRP A 123 -31.04 -3.70 11.79
C TRP A 123 -30.78 -3.91 13.27
N LEU A 124 -30.75 -2.79 14.04
CA LEU A 124 -30.65 -2.85 15.48
C LEU A 124 -31.94 -2.32 16.10
N ASP A 125 -32.38 -2.96 17.16
CA ASP A 125 -33.50 -2.53 18.00
C ASP A 125 -32.94 -2.04 19.34
N LEU A 126 -33.12 -0.73 19.62
CA LEU A 126 -32.65 -0.12 20.85
C LEU A 126 -33.71 -0.31 21.93
N LYS A 127 -33.29 -0.73 23.12
CA LYS A 127 -34.14 -0.79 24.30
C LYS A 127 -34.20 0.62 24.89
N THR A 128 -35.28 1.35 24.62
CA THR A 128 -35.55 2.61 25.33
C THR A 128 -36.38 2.35 26.55
N SER A 129 -36.11 3.05 27.65
CA SER A 129 -37.04 3.09 28.78
C SER A 129 -38.37 3.73 28.31
N SER A 130 -39.43 2.97 28.30
CA SER A 130 -40.70 3.38 27.72
C SER A 130 -41.47 4.50 28.47
N ASP A 131 -40.85 5.13 29.45
CA ASP A 131 -41.52 6.07 30.37
C ASP A 131 -41.19 7.56 30.14
N SER A 132 -40.52 7.93 29.01
CA SER A 132 -40.32 9.36 28.75
C SER A 132 -41.57 10.00 28.15
N THR A 133 -42.32 10.75 28.96
CA THR A 133 -43.49 11.53 28.57
C THR A 133 -43.18 12.76 27.70
N ASP A 134 -41.89 13.01 27.44
CA ASP A 134 -41.41 14.32 26.97
C ASP A 134 -41.09 14.38 25.46
N GLY A 135 -41.30 13.34 24.69
CA GLY A 135 -41.02 13.34 23.25
C GLY A 135 -41.04 11.99 22.56
N LEU A 136 -40.92 11.99 21.24
CA LEU A 136 -40.74 10.79 20.43
C LEU A 136 -39.26 10.54 20.18
N TYR A 137 -38.84 9.31 20.45
CA TYR A 137 -37.46 8.91 20.31
C TYR A 137 -37.34 7.83 19.26
N ARG A 138 -36.19 7.81 18.57
CA ARG A 138 -35.85 6.78 17.58
C ARG A 138 -35.35 5.53 18.27
N THR A 139 -35.94 4.38 17.97
CA THR A 139 -35.63 3.09 18.60
C THR A 139 -35.07 2.06 17.62
N GLU A 140 -35.04 2.41 16.35
CA GLU A 140 -34.57 1.52 15.29
C GLU A 140 -33.36 2.13 14.60
N VAL A 141 -32.37 1.28 14.29
CA VAL A 141 -31.16 1.66 13.53
C VAL A 141 -31.10 0.84 12.27
N PHE A 142 -30.88 1.52 11.16
CA PHE A 142 -30.49 0.88 9.90
C PHE A 142 -29.05 1.22 9.56
N TRP A 143 -28.17 0.23 9.68
CA TRP A 143 -26.74 0.39 9.39
C TRP A 143 -26.39 -0.36 8.13
N GLU A 144 -25.94 0.37 7.13
CA GLU A 144 -25.60 -0.12 5.79
C GLU A 144 -24.13 0.09 5.48
N LEU A 145 -23.48 -0.89 4.82
CA LEU A 145 -22.16 -0.71 4.24
C LEU A 145 -22.31 -0.48 2.74
N LYS A 146 -21.61 0.53 2.22
CA LYS A 146 -21.66 0.94 0.82
C LYS A 146 -20.28 1.03 0.20
N SER A 147 -20.16 0.65 -1.09
CA SER A 147 -18.92 0.83 -1.84
C SER A 147 -18.85 2.24 -2.43
N ALA A 148 -17.68 2.85 -2.34
CA ALA A 148 -17.38 4.11 -3.01
C ALA A 148 -17.16 3.96 -4.53
N ASP A 149 -17.09 2.73 -5.05
CA ASP A 149 -17.00 2.46 -6.49
C ASP A 149 -18.22 2.95 -7.26
N ASN A 150 -19.39 3.02 -6.59
CA ASN A 150 -20.63 3.57 -7.14
C ASN A 150 -21.08 4.83 -6.39
N PRO A 151 -20.50 6.01 -6.69
CA PRO A 151 -20.79 7.26 -5.98
C PRO A 151 -22.26 7.68 -6.06
N GLU A 152 -22.98 7.31 -7.12
CA GLU A 152 -24.39 7.68 -7.29
C GLU A 152 -25.30 7.06 -6.21
N SER A 153 -24.93 5.93 -5.66
CA SER A 153 -25.67 5.28 -4.56
C SER A 153 -25.53 6.01 -3.21
N LEU A 154 -24.64 7.01 -3.12
CA LEU A 154 -24.27 7.69 -1.88
C LEU A 154 -25.05 9.01 -1.61
N GLN A 155 -26.17 9.26 -2.29
CA GLN A 155 -26.92 10.52 -2.16
C GLN A 155 -28.41 10.37 -1.83
N THR A 156 -28.84 9.15 -1.42
CA THR A 156 -30.27 8.83 -1.40
C THR A 156 -30.98 9.12 -0.09
N VAL A 157 -30.30 9.19 1.06
CA VAL A 157 -30.92 9.36 2.38
C VAL A 157 -30.12 10.30 3.27
N GLY A 158 -30.80 10.97 4.21
CA GLY A 158 -30.15 11.74 5.27
C GLY A 158 -29.54 10.82 6.33
N LEU A 159 -28.33 11.14 6.79
CA LEU A 159 -27.56 10.34 7.72
C LEU A 159 -27.46 10.96 9.11
N ASP A 160 -27.55 10.11 10.13
CA ASP A 160 -27.17 10.47 11.50
C ASP A 160 -25.66 10.30 11.68
N PHE A 161 -25.08 9.23 11.10
CA PHE A 161 -23.66 8.99 11.14
C PHE A 161 -23.12 8.40 9.82
N LEU A 162 -21.96 8.89 9.45
CA LEU A 162 -21.15 8.37 8.34
C LEU A 162 -19.77 7.97 8.86
N HIS A 163 -19.41 6.71 8.64
CA HIS A 163 -18.05 6.23 8.72
C HIS A 163 -17.48 6.04 7.31
N MET A 164 -16.43 6.74 6.96
CA MET A 164 -15.74 6.63 5.68
C MET A 164 -14.36 6.05 5.93
N ALA A 165 -14.20 4.75 5.62
CA ALA A 165 -13.00 3.97 5.90
C ALA A 165 -12.04 4.00 4.70
N GLU A 166 -10.72 3.98 4.97
CA GLU A 166 -9.65 3.98 3.97
C GLU A 166 -9.82 5.09 2.92
N ALA A 167 -10.02 6.31 3.42
CA ALA A 167 -10.35 7.49 2.60
C ALA A 167 -9.26 7.88 1.59
N GLN A 168 -8.00 7.44 1.79
CA GLN A 168 -6.91 7.62 0.84
C GLN A 168 -7.16 6.90 -0.50
N ASP A 169 -7.99 5.85 -0.51
CA ASP A 169 -8.32 5.07 -1.70
C ASP A 169 -9.67 5.48 -2.33
N ILE A 170 -10.38 6.43 -1.71
CA ILE A 170 -11.68 6.90 -2.17
C ILE A 170 -11.54 8.15 -3.05
N LYS A 171 -12.20 8.14 -4.19
CA LYS A 171 -12.24 9.29 -5.10
C LYS A 171 -13.04 10.45 -4.50
N GLU A 172 -12.61 11.69 -4.74
CA GLU A 172 -13.27 12.90 -4.24
C GLU A 172 -14.76 12.98 -4.64
N GLY A 173 -15.14 12.45 -5.80
CA GLY A 173 -16.51 12.39 -6.25
C GLY A 173 -17.47 11.68 -5.28
N ALA A 174 -17.00 10.60 -4.61
CA ALA A 174 -17.80 9.89 -3.61
C ALA A 174 -18.02 10.76 -2.36
N TRP A 175 -17.00 11.48 -1.88
CA TRP A 175 -17.13 12.43 -0.79
C TRP A 175 -18.10 13.55 -1.13
N ASN A 176 -18.01 14.13 -2.32
CA ASN A 176 -18.88 15.21 -2.77
C ASN A 176 -20.36 14.78 -2.86
N LYS A 177 -20.63 13.49 -3.16
CA LYS A 177 -21.99 12.93 -3.21
C LYS A 177 -22.55 12.64 -1.81
N VAL A 178 -21.74 12.10 -0.89
CA VAL A 178 -22.23 11.72 0.44
C VAL A 178 -22.29 12.89 1.42
N ARG A 179 -21.41 13.88 1.31
CA ARG A 179 -21.33 15.02 2.24
C ARG A 179 -22.65 15.77 2.43
N PRO A 180 -23.47 16.06 1.39
CA PRO A 180 -24.75 16.75 1.58
C PRO A 180 -25.74 15.99 2.46
N THR A 181 -25.69 14.65 2.52
CA THR A 181 -26.59 13.82 3.35
C THR A 181 -26.43 14.08 4.85
N LEU A 182 -25.26 14.61 5.27
CA LEU A 182 -24.97 15.02 6.64
C LEU A 182 -25.65 16.34 7.06
N ASN A 183 -26.29 17.03 6.13
CA ASN A 183 -27.03 18.28 6.40
C ASN A 183 -28.53 18.10 6.31
N SER A 184 -29.03 16.86 6.32
CA SER A 184 -30.46 16.58 6.23
C SER A 184 -31.19 17.04 7.51
N PRO A 185 -32.32 17.73 7.42
CA PRO A 185 -33.11 18.14 8.58
C PRO A 185 -33.51 16.97 9.46
N GLY A 186 -33.49 17.15 10.78
CA GLY A 186 -33.83 16.10 11.75
C GLY A 186 -32.80 14.99 11.92
N ARG A 187 -31.62 15.12 11.32
CA ARG A 187 -30.49 14.16 11.43
C ARG A 187 -29.33 14.80 12.19
N LEU A 188 -28.56 14.00 12.93
CA LEU A 188 -27.37 14.48 13.62
C LEU A 188 -26.25 14.85 12.65
N GLY A 189 -26.11 14.14 11.55
CA GLY A 189 -25.18 14.44 10.47
C GLY A 189 -23.71 14.43 10.90
N ARG A 190 -23.30 13.49 11.75
CA ARG A 190 -21.91 13.33 12.21
C ARG A 190 -21.14 12.45 11.27
N ALA A 191 -19.82 12.64 11.19
CA ALA A 191 -18.96 11.80 10.35
C ALA A 191 -17.59 11.57 10.95
N ILE A 192 -17.03 10.39 10.67
CA ILE A 192 -15.58 10.09 10.71
C ILE A 192 -15.12 9.76 9.31
N VAL A 193 -14.03 10.40 8.90
CA VAL A 193 -13.33 10.11 7.65
C VAL A 193 -11.92 9.70 8.03
N GLU A 194 -11.57 8.44 7.82
CA GLU A 194 -10.34 7.87 8.32
C GLU A 194 -9.53 7.16 7.24
N GLY A 195 -8.22 7.15 7.42
CA GLY A 195 -7.29 6.47 6.53
C GLY A 195 -5.83 6.70 6.92
N VAL A 196 -4.93 6.11 6.14
CA VAL A 196 -3.51 6.49 6.15
C VAL A 196 -3.33 7.75 5.29
N PRO A 197 -2.26 8.53 5.46
CA PRO A 197 -1.97 9.64 4.56
C PRO A 197 -1.92 9.18 3.10
N PRO A 198 -2.60 9.83 2.16
CA PRO A 198 -2.46 9.54 0.73
C PRO A 198 -1.06 9.93 0.24
N GLU A 199 -0.63 9.40 -0.91
CA GLU A 199 0.68 9.74 -1.50
C GLU A 199 0.80 11.23 -1.83
N SER A 200 -0.26 11.80 -2.38
CA SER A 200 -0.29 13.21 -2.75
C SER A 200 -0.94 14.08 -1.68
N SER A 201 -0.24 15.14 -1.27
CA SER A 201 -0.81 16.21 -0.43
C SER A 201 -1.99 16.94 -1.10
N GLN A 202 -2.11 16.83 -2.43
CA GLN A 202 -3.23 17.39 -3.19
C GLN A 202 -4.48 16.49 -3.16
N HIS A 203 -4.38 15.28 -2.64
CA HIS A 203 -5.53 14.41 -2.46
C HIS A 203 -6.58 15.06 -1.56
N TRP A 204 -7.87 14.92 -1.90
CA TRP A 204 -8.96 15.55 -1.17
C TRP A 204 -8.95 15.26 0.34
N PHE A 205 -8.62 14.04 0.73
CA PHE A 205 -8.52 13.62 2.12
C PHE A 205 -7.39 14.36 2.85
N ALA A 206 -6.17 14.42 2.25
CA ALA A 206 -5.03 15.16 2.81
C ALA A 206 -5.35 16.65 2.96
N ARG A 207 -5.96 17.28 1.94
CA ARG A 207 -6.38 18.68 1.99
C ARG A 207 -7.35 18.97 3.14
N ASN A 208 -8.35 18.10 3.32
CA ASN A 208 -9.32 18.27 4.40
C ASN A 208 -8.68 18.02 5.79
N CYS A 209 -7.80 17.04 5.93
CA CYS A 209 -7.01 16.81 7.14
C CYS A 209 -6.17 18.06 7.48
N LYS A 210 -5.45 18.62 6.50
CA LYS A 210 -4.67 19.84 6.67
C LYS A 210 -5.54 21.01 7.15
N ILE A 211 -6.68 21.24 6.48
CA ILE A 211 -7.62 22.31 6.90
C ILE A 211 -8.15 22.07 8.32
N ALA A 212 -8.45 20.83 8.69
CA ALA A 212 -8.96 20.51 10.02
C ALA A 212 -7.86 20.68 11.10
N LYS A 213 -6.61 20.35 10.78
CA LYS A 213 -5.44 20.55 11.64
C LYS A 213 -5.13 22.04 11.88
N GLU A 214 -5.13 22.85 10.81
CA GLU A 214 -4.78 24.26 10.87
C GLU A 214 -5.91 25.12 11.45
N LYS A 215 -7.18 24.76 11.22
CA LYS A 215 -8.37 25.53 11.58
C LYS A 215 -9.44 24.64 12.24
N PRO A 216 -9.15 24.04 13.42
CA PRO A 216 -10.12 23.21 14.11
C PRO A 216 -11.30 24.07 14.60
N ASN A 217 -12.48 23.48 14.60
CA ASN A 217 -13.70 24.12 15.12
C ASN A 217 -14.80 23.06 15.33
N LYS A 218 -15.97 23.46 15.86
CA LYS A 218 -17.12 22.56 16.09
C LYS A 218 -17.61 21.80 14.85
N ARG A 219 -17.22 22.21 13.63
CA ARG A 219 -17.60 21.54 12.39
C ARG A 219 -16.56 20.50 11.94
N ARG A 220 -15.29 20.63 12.37
CA ARG A 220 -14.20 19.77 11.96
C ARG A 220 -13.06 19.76 12.96
N GLU A 221 -12.52 18.58 13.18
CA GLU A 221 -11.34 18.37 14.01
C GLU A 221 -10.46 17.27 13.40
N TYR A 222 -9.17 17.36 13.62
CA TYR A 222 -8.16 16.46 13.10
C TYR A 222 -7.58 15.59 14.22
N PHE A 223 -7.44 14.30 13.95
CA PHE A 223 -6.84 13.35 14.85
C PHE A 223 -5.72 12.60 14.14
N HIS A 224 -4.65 12.37 14.86
CA HIS A 224 -3.47 11.68 14.36
C HIS A 224 -3.06 10.58 15.34
N ALA A 225 -2.63 9.44 14.79
CA ALA A 225 -2.03 8.37 15.56
C ALA A 225 -1.05 7.59 14.69
N THR A 226 0.04 7.16 15.29
CA THR A 226 0.99 6.23 14.68
C THR A 226 0.55 4.79 14.95
N THR A 227 1.19 3.82 14.29
CA THR A 227 1.02 2.40 14.62
C THR A 227 1.36 2.12 16.09
N PHE A 228 2.38 2.83 16.63
CA PHE A 228 2.88 2.64 17.99
C PHE A 228 1.98 3.22 19.08
N ASP A 229 0.98 4.03 18.74
CA ASP A 229 -0.08 4.49 19.64
C ASP A 229 -1.09 3.39 19.96
N ASN A 230 -0.97 2.22 19.33
CA ASN A 230 -1.69 1.02 19.69
C ASN A 230 -1.06 0.39 20.94
N VAL A 231 -1.69 0.60 22.09
CA VAL A 231 -1.22 0.06 23.39
C VAL A 231 -1.37 -1.47 23.49
N GLY A 232 -2.09 -2.10 22.58
CA GLY A 232 -2.22 -3.56 22.49
C GLY A 232 -1.04 -4.26 21.81
N LEU A 233 -0.09 -3.52 21.23
CA LEU A 233 1.13 -4.09 20.67
C LEU A 233 2.05 -4.59 21.80
N THR A 234 2.41 -5.85 21.74
CA THR A 234 3.45 -6.44 22.59
C THR A 234 4.83 -5.89 22.23
N GLN A 235 5.82 -6.17 23.06
CA GLN A 235 7.21 -5.81 22.76
C GLN A 235 7.69 -6.54 21.50
N GLU A 236 7.32 -7.82 21.33
CA GLU A 236 7.65 -8.63 20.16
C GLU A 236 7.02 -8.06 18.88
N ASP A 237 5.74 -7.63 18.93
CA ASP A 237 5.09 -6.96 17.78
C ASP A 237 5.83 -5.68 17.37
N ARG A 238 6.32 -4.91 18.34
CA ARG A 238 7.07 -3.66 18.09
C ARG A 238 8.41 -3.94 17.42
N GLU A 239 9.14 -4.94 17.90
CA GLU A 239 10.42 -5.37 17.33
C GLU A 239 10.20 -5.90 15.89
N GLU A 240 9.16 -6.70 15.65
CA GLU A 240 8.82 -7.16 14.29
C GLU A 240 8.50 -6.01 13.33
N ILE A 241 7.75 -5.00 13.81
CA ILE A 241 7.43 -3.81 13.02
C ILE A 241 8.71 -3.00 12.72
N GLU A 242 9.61 -2.83 13.69
CA GLU A 242 10.90 -2.14 13.46
C GLU A 242 11.80 -2.90 12.50
N ASP A 243 11.79 -4.23 12.52
CA ASP A 243 12.52 -5.05 11.55
C ASP A 243 11.95 -4.88 10.12
N GLU A 244 10.62 -4.75 9.98
CA GLU A 244 9.99 -4.46 8.68
C GLU A 244 10.48 -3.13 8.08
N LYS A 245 10.84 -2.14 8.92
CA LYS A 245 11.40 -0.86 8.48
C LYS A 245 12.63 -1.03 7.59
N GLN A 246 13.43 -2.07 7.83
CA GLN A 246 14.62 -2.32 7.02
C GLN A 246 14.33 -2.70 5.57
N ALA A 247 13.13 -3.19 5.28
CA ALA A 247 12.68 -3.58 3.94
C ALA A 247 11.81 -2.52 3.25
N LEU A 248 11.65 -1.35 3.87
CA LEU A 248 10.80 -0.27 3.37
C LEU A 248 11.62 0.99 3.10
N THR A 249 11.17 1.81 2.15
CA THR A 249 11.64 3.19 2.04
C THR A 249 11.13 4.02 3.22
N GLU A 250 11.85 5.06 3.60
CA GLU A 250 11.43 5.94 4.69
C GLU A 250 10.07 6.58 4.41
N SER A 251 9.78 6.92 3.16
CA SER A 251 8.47 7.45 2.73
C SER A 251 7.32 6.48 3.00
N VAL A 252 7.51 5.19 2.71
CA VAL A 252 6.51 4.14 2.98
C VAL A 252 6.35 3.93 4.47
N TRP A 253 7.47 3.91 5.23
CA TRP A 253 7.46 3.81 6.68
C TRP A 253 6.71 4.98 7.33
N GLU A 254 7.09 6.20 7.00
CA GLU A 254 6.46 7.40 7.55
C GLU A 254 4.97 7.47 7.24
N ARG A 255 4.59 7.11 6.00
CA ARG A 255 3.20 7.12 5.57
C ARG A 255 2.35 6.08 6.30
N PHE A 256 2.78 4.81 6.31
CA PHE A 256 1.94 3.71 6.77
C PHE A 256 2.04 3.44 8.27
N TYR A 257 3.17 3.71 8.88
CA TYR A 257 3.39 3.43 10.31
C TYR A 257 3.34 4.71 11.16
N MET A 258 3.96 5.79 10.69
CA MET A 258 3.99 7.05 11.42
C MET A 258 2.84 8.00 11.06
N ALA A 259 2.01 7.64 10.08
CA ALA A 259 0.89 8.45 9.56
C ALA A 259 1.29 9.88 9.17
N LYS A 260 2.51 10.07 8.71
CA LYS A 260 3.00 11.37 8.23
C LYS A 260 2.62 11.56 6.76
N GLN A 261 2.10 12.74 6.43
CA GLN A 261 1.84 13.10 5.05
C GLN A 261 3.17 13.27 4.32
N PRO A 262 3.41 12.58 3.17
CA PRO A 262 4.60 12.82 2.38
C PRO A 262 4.71 14.28 1.95
N GLU A 263 5.89 14.87 2.10
CA GLU A 263 6.18 16.22 1.65
C GLU A 263 6.52 16.21 0.15
N GLY A 264 5.69 16.86 -0.65
CA GLY A 264 5.85 17.02 -2.09
C GLY A 264 5.19 15.91 -2.93
N ALA A 265 4.99 16.16 -4.23
CA ALA A 265 4.85 15.13 -5.24
C ALA A 265 6.28 14.58 -5.45
N GLY A 266 6.70 13.68 -4.58
CA GLY A 266 8.08 13.28 -4.50
C GLY A 266 8.49 12.44 -5.68
N ASN A 267 9.67 12.68 -6.19
CA ASN A 267 10.40 11.76 -7.00
C ASN A 267 10.45 10.41 -6.29
N PHE A 268 10.36 9.35 -7.03
CA PHE A 268 10.38 7.99 -6.47
C PHE A 268 11.70 7.69 -5.75
N PHE A 269 12.81 8.16 -6.32
CA PHE A 269 14.14 8.02 -5.74
C PHE A 269 14.48 9.23 -4.86
N ARG A 270 15.01 8.97 -3.67
CA ARG A 270 15.41 9.97 -2.67
C ARG A 270 16.86 9.77 -2.28
N ASN A 271 17.45 10.76 -1.64
CA ASN A 271 18.83 10.72 -1.15
C ASN A 271 19.89 10.45 -2.25
N ILE A 272 19.58 10.86 -3.50
CA ILE A 272 20.45 10.66 -4.66
C ILE A 272 21.80 11.32 -4.43
N GLU A 273 21.80 12.52 -3.81
CA GLU A 273 23.02 13.30 -3.52
C GLU A 273 24.01 12.52 -2.67
N ALA A 274 23.54 11.76 -1.67
CA ALA A 274 24.42 10.96 -0.83
C ALA A 274 25.17 9.89 -1.63
N ALA A 275 24.55 9.34 -2.68
CA ALA A 275 25.17 8.31 -3.51
C ALA A 275 26.34 8.85 -4.36
N TYR A 276 26.20 10.02 -4.99
CA TYR A 276 27.28 10.60 -5.80
C TYR A 276 28.29 11.42 -4.99
N SER A 277 27.95 11.84 -3.79
CA SER A 277 28.85 12.59 -2.91
C SER A 277 29.90 11.71 -2.20
N LYS A 278 29.80 10.38 -2.30
CA LYS A 278 30.76 9.42 -1.71
C LYS A 278 32.14 9.43 -2.38
N GLY A 279 32.27 10.15 -3.49
CA GLY A 279 33.55 10.27 -4.20
C GLY A 279 33.83 9.09 -5.14
N ALA A 280 32.78 8.33 -5.53
CA ALA A 280 32.91 7.34 -6.60
C ALA A 280 33.44 7.98 -7.87
N VAL A 281 34.35 7.29 -8.57
CA VAL A 281 34.95 7.78 -9.79
C VAL A 281 34.79 6.75 -10.91
N GLU A 282 34.60 7.26 -12.13
CA GLU A 282 34.63 6.40 -13.30
C GLU A 282 36.02 5.84 -13.54
N LEU A 283 36.14 4.53 -13.61
CA LEU A 283 37.40 3.85 -13.79
C LEU A 283 37.65 3.53 -15.27
N ALA A 284 38.86 3.73 -15.72
CA ALA A 284 39.27 3.39 -17.09
C ALA A 284 39.50 1.89 -17.30
N ARG A 285 39.72 1.10 -16.24
CA ARG A 285 40.03 -0.33 -16.26
C ARG A 285 39.69 -0.96 -14.90
N PRO A 286 39.49 -2.30 -14.84
CA PRO A 286 39.26 -3.00 -13.58
C PRO A 286 40.44 -2.87 -12.63
N ILE A 287 40.15 -2.94 -11.34
CA ILE A 287 41.13 -3.03 -10.26
C ILE A 287 41.36 -4.52 -9.97
N GLU A 288 42.62 -4.93 -9.92
CA GLU A 288 43.01 -6.32 -9.64
C GLU A 288 42.43 -6.83 -8.31
N GLY A 289 41.87 -8.02 -8.34
CA GLY A 289 41.25 -8.66 -7.18
C GLY A 289 39.84 -8.17 -6.85
N ARG A 290 39.24 -7.33 -7.69
CA ARG A 290 37.84 -6.91 -7.60
C ARG A 290 36.97 -7.72 -8.55
N HIS A 291 35.70 -7.88 -8.21
CA HIS A 291 34.72 -8.61 -8.97
C HIS A 291 33.67 -7.64 -9.56
N TYR A 292 33.40 -7.78 -10.84
CA TYR A 292 32.51 -6.85 -11.55
C TYR A 292 31.32 -7.57 -12.16
N VAL A 293 30.18 -6.93 -12.08
CA VAL A 293 28.91 -7.33 -12.67
C VAL A 293 28.35 -6.18 -13.51
N ALA A 294 27.36 -6.46 -14.35
CA ALA A 294 26.76 -5.40 -15.13
C ALA A 294 25.23 -5.50 -15.25
N GLY A 295 24.62 -4.34 -15.40
CA GLY A 295 23.25 -4.19 -15.86
C GLY A 295 23.23 -3.65 -17.28
N LEU A 296 22.36 -4.19 -18.11
CA LEU A 296 22.27 -3.87 -19.53
C LEU A 296 20.81 -3.60 -19.92
N ASP A 297 20.53 -2.41 -20.37
CA ASP A 297 19.30 -2.04 -21.02
C ASP A 297 19.53 -1.87 -22.52
N LEU A 298 18.82 -2.65 -23.34
CA LEU A 298 18.97 -2.68 -24.78
C LEU A 298 18.00 -1.74 -25.49
N GLY A 299 18.52 -0.61 -25.95
CA GLY A 299 17.78 0.31 -26.80
C GLY A 299 17.53 -0.22 -28.21
N ARG A 300 16.31 0.03 -28.71
CA ARG A 300 15.92 -0.30 -30.11
C ARG A 300 15.65 0.98 -30.87
N SER A 301 16.16 1.05 -32.09
CA SER A 301 15.87 2.11 -33.07
C SER A 301 16.18 3.54 -32.62
N ASN A 302 15.51 4.07 -31.61
CA ASN A 302 15.66 5.45 -31.15
C ASN A 302 16.11 5.57 -29.69
N ASP A 303 16.04 4.49 -28.91
CA ASP A 303 16.43 4.47 -27.51
C ASP A 303 17.91 4.07 -27.40
N PRO A 304 18.67 4.64 -26.45
CA PRO A 304 20.06 4.26 -26.25
C PRO A 304 20.17 2.86 -25.63
N THR A 305 21.19 2.11 -26.02
CA THR A 305 21.63 0.96 -25.26
C THR A 305 22.56 1.43 -24.16
N VAL A 306 22.29 1.08 -22.92
CA VAL A 306 23.08 1.47 -21.75
C VAL A 306 23.57 0.23 -21.02
N MET A 307 24.90 0.16 -20.79
CA MET A 307 25.50 -0.85 -19.93
C MET A 307 26.24 -0.17 -18.78
N ILE A 308 25.91 -0.52 -17.55
CA ILE A 308 26.58 -0.03 -16.35
C ILE A 308 27.33 -1.16 -15.68
N VAL A 309 28.61 -0.94 -15.40
CA VAL A 309 29.49 -1.88 -14.68
C VAL A 309 29.55 -1.47 -13.22
N LYS A 310 29.35 -2.42 -12.34
CA LYS A 310 29.32 -2.23 -10.89
C LYS A 310 30.30 -3.18 -10.20
N ASP A 311 31.04 -2.67 -9.23
CA ASP A 311 31.83 -3.49 -8.31
C ASP A 311 30.88 -4.28 -7.41
N ARG A 312 31.00 -5.62 -7.45
CA ARG A 312 30.11 -6.53 -6.75
C ARG A 312 30.19 -6.39 -5.22
N GLN A 313 31.37 -6.08 -4.70
CA GLN A 313 31.63 -6.03 -3.26
C GLN A 313 31.22 -4.68 -2.66
N THR A 314 31.61 -3.59 -3.32
CA THR A 314 31.33 -2.23 -2.82
C THR A 314 29.99 -1.67 -3.27
N ARG A 315 29.37 -2.29 -4.30
CA ARG A 315 28.17 -1.78 -4.98
C ARG A 315 28.36 -0.39 -5.59
N GLU A 316 29.60 -0.04 -5.90
CA GLU A 316 29.96 1.18 -6.59
C GLU A 316 29.87 1.00 -8.10
N SER A 317 29.18 1.89 -8.80
CA SER A 317 29.14 1.91 -10.26
C SER A 317 30.39 2.59 -10.77
N VAL A 318 31.16 1.89 -11.62
CA VAL A 318 32.54 2.27 -11.95
C VAL A 318 32.77 2.54 -13.43
N ALA A 319 31.88 2.07 -14.31
CA ALA A 319 31.98 2.35 -15.75
C ALA A 319 30.60 2.33 -16.39
N VAL A 320 30.43 3.08 -17.45
CA VAL A 320 29.22 3.11 -18.25
C VAL A 320 29.57 3.20 -19.74
N VAL A 321 28.76 2.54 -20.54
CA VAL A 321 28.73 2.77 -21.98
C VAL A 321 27.31 3.08 -22.42
N GLU A 322 27.15 4.10 -23.24
CA GLU A 322 25.89 4.48 -23.87
C GLU A 322 26.07 4.47 -25.39
N LEU A 323 25.24 3.69 -26.08
CA LEU A 323 25.28 3.54 -27.52
C LEU A 323 23.97 4.06 -28.12
N MET A 324 24.05 5.22 -28.77
CA MET A 324 22.91 5.89 -29.40
C MET A 324 22.99 5.73 -30.90
N LYS A 325 21.90 5.25 -31.55
CA LYS A 325 21.80 5.10 -33.00
C LYS A 325 22.99 4.35 -33.63
N THR A 326 23.52 3.38 -32.90
CA THR A 326 24.66 2.56 -33.31
C THR A 326 24.17 1.32 -34.02
N ASP A 327 24.85 0.89 -35.07
CA ASP A 327 24.56 -0.38 -35.74
C ASP A 327 24.61 -1.56 -34.76
N TRP A 328 23.69 -2.52 -34.91
CA TRP A 328 23.55 -3.62 -33.97
C TRP A 328 24.83 -4.44 -33.82
N SER A 329 25.55 -4.72 -34.91
CA SER A 329 26.79 -5.48 -34.88
C SER A 329 27.86 -4.73 -34.06
N LEU A 330 27.92 -3.41 -34.19
CA LEU A 330 28.84 -2.60 -33.40
C LEU A 330 28.44 -2.51 -31.92
N GLN A 331 27.13 -2.49 -31.63
CA GLN A 331 26.66 -2.58 -30.25
C GLN A 331 27.11 -3.90 -29.59
N VAL A 332 26.87 -5.03 -30.26
CA VAL A 332 27.26 -6.37 -29.78
C VAL A 332 28.75 -6.42 -29.53
N GLU A 333 29.58 -6.00 -30.48
CA GLU A 333 31.04 -5.99 -30.35
C GLU A 333 31.53 -5.10 -29.21
N THR A 334 30.91 -3.92 -29.03
CA THR A 334 31.26 -2.99 -27.95
C THR A 334 30.95 -3.58 -26.58
N ILE A 335 29.74 -4.14 -26.41
CA ILE A 335 29.32 -4.78 -25.14
C ILE A 335 30.22 -5.96 -24.83
N LYS A 336 30.50 -6.83 -25.81
CA LYS A 336 31.38 -7.97 -25.68
C LYS A 336 32.80 -7.55 -25.26
N SER A 337 33.38 -6.57 -25.97
CA SER A 337 34.72 -6.05 -25.66
C SER A 337 34.79 -5.44 -24.25
N LEU A 338 33.75 -4.71 -23.85
CA LEU A 338 33.66 -4.15 -22.51
C LEU A 338 33.58 -5.25 -21.46
N SER A 339 32.73 -6.26 -21.68
CA SER A 339 32.51 -7.36 -20.74
C SER A 339 33.80 -8.18 -20.53
N VAL A 340 34.53 -8.50 -21.61
CA VAL A 340 35.81 -9.19 -21.53
C VAL A 340 36.85 -8.32 -20.82
N ARG A 341 36.94 -7.01 -21.18
CA ARG A 341 37.91 -6.08 -20.57
C ARG A 341 37.72 -5.92 -19.07
N TRP A 342 36.44 -5.92 -18.61
CA TRP A 342 36.08 -5.75 -17.20
C TRP A 342 36.01 -7.08 -16.44
N GLU A 343 36.28 -8.19 -17.11
CA GLU A 343 36.14 -9.55 -16.52
C GLU A 343 34.78 -9.71 -15.84
N ILE A 344 33.69 -9.31 -16.56
CA ILE A 344 32.32 -9.30 -16.01
C ILE A 344 31.91 -10.73 -15.68
N GLU A 345 31.54 -10.97 -14.43
CA GLU A 345 31.11 -12.28 -13.96
C GLU A 345 29.67 -12.61 -14.35
N GLU A 346 28.78 -11.62 -14.43
CA GLU A 346 27.36 -11.80 -14.71
C GLU A 346 26.74 -10.51 -15.24
N ILE A 347 25.82 -10.62 -16.21
CA ILE A 347 25.07 -9.50 -16.77
C ILE A 347 23.57 -9.75 -16.57
N TYR A 348 22.87 -8.83 -15.93
CA TYR A 348 21.41 -8.77 -15.97
C TYR A 348 20.98 -7.86 -17.10
N MET A 349 20.12 -8.35 -17.99
CA MET A 349 19.74 -7.66 -19.21
C MET A 349 18.21 -7.54 -19.31
N ASP A 350 17.69 -6.35 -19.68
CA ASP A 350 16.28 -6.25 -20.03
C ASP A 350 15.95 -7.11 -21.25
N SER A 351 15.05 -8.07 -21.05
CA SER A 351 14.57 -9.00 -22.07
C SER A 351 13.12 -8.73 -22.50
N THR A 352 12.47 -7.66 -22.02
CA THR A 352 11.06 -7.38 -22.25
C THR A 352 10.70 -7.26 -23.73
N GLY A 353 11.55 -6.63 -24.50
CA GLY A 353 11.35 -6.42 -25.93
C GLY A 353 11.73 -7.59 -26.84
N LEU A 354 12.28 -8.69 -26.31
CA LEU A 354 12.79 -9.82 -27.09
C LEU A 354 11.71 -10.83 -27.49
N GLY A 355 10.44 -10.59 -27.10
CA GLY A 355 9.28 -11.39 -27.53
C GLY A 355 9.35 -12.88 -27.18
N GLY A 356 10.01 -13.23 -26.06
CA GLY A 356 10.20 -14.61 -25.64
C GLY A 356 11.34 -15.34 -26.36
N LYS A 357 12.09 -14.64 -27.20
CA LYS A 357 13.21 -15.20 -27.99
C LYS A 357 14.59 -14.84 -27.42
N PHE A 358 14.67 -14.58 -26.13
CA PHE A 358 15.91 -14.17 -25.46
C PHE A 358 17.10 -15.11 -25.79
N GLY A 359 16.88 -16.41 -25.75
CA GLY A 359 17.94 -17.40 -26.07
C GLY A 359 18.35 -17.47 -27.55
N GLU A 360 17.61 -16.81 -28.47
CA GLU A 360 17.91 -16.68 -29.88
C GLU A 360 18.65 -15.39 -30.22
N ASP A 361 18.77 -14.46 -29.26
CA ASP A 361 19.43 -13.19 -29.46
C ASP A 361 20.94 -13.36 -29.73
N VAL A 362 21.44 -12.62 -30.70
CA VAL A 362 22.86 -12.72 -31.11
C VAL A 362 23.80 -12.29 -29.97
N LEU A 363 23.46 -11.19 -29.28
CA LEU A 363 24.26 -10.67 -28.17
C LEU A 363 24.35 -11.70 -27.03
N TYR A 364 23.21 -12.30 -26.66
CA TYR A 364 23.17 -13.35 -25.66
C TYR A 364 24.12 -14.51 -25.99
N ARG A 365 24.07 -15.03 -27.23
CA ARG A 365 24.89 -16.13 -27.66
C ARG A 365 26.39 -15.78 -27.64
N GLU A 366 26.76 -14.62 -28.16
CA GLU A 366 28.13 -14.17 -28.20
C GLU A 366 28.75 -14.01 -26.80
N LEU A 367 27.98 -13.41 -25.86
CA LEU A 367 28.44 -13.27 -24.48
C LEU A 367 28.58 -14.62 -23.78
N MET A 368 27.65 -15.56 -24.03
CA MET A 368 27.74 -16.92 -23.50
C MET A 368 28.90 -17.71 -24.09
N GLU A 369 29.26 -17.51 -25.36
CA GLU A 369 30.43 -18.11 -26.00
C GLU A 369 31.74 -17.61 -25.38
N GLU A 370 31.81 -16.38 -24.90
CA GLU A 370 32.96 -15.86 -24.13
C GLU A 370 32.96 -16.30 -22.65
N GLY A 371 31.97 -17.14 -22.25
CA GLY A 371 31.85 -17.61 -20.87
C GLY A 371 31.24 -16.58 -19.89
N ILE A 372 30.63 -15.52 -20.39
CA ILE A 372 29.97 -14.46 -19.59
C ILE A 372 28.49 -14.82 -19.43
N PRO A 373 28.02 -15.20 -18.23
CA PRO A 373 26.61 -15.49 -18.00
C PRO A 373 25.73 -14.25 -18.18
N VAL A 374 24.66 -14.39 -18.98
CA VAL A 374 23.66 -13.35 -19.18
C VAL A 374 22.30 -13.84 -18.68
N ILE A 375 21.67 -13.07 -17.81
CA ILE A 375 20.36 -13.35 -17.22
C ILE A 375 19.35 -12.35 -17.76
N GLY A 376 18.35 -12.85 -18.47
CA GLY A 376 17.25 -12.03 -18.97
C GLY A 376 16.27 -11.65 -17.85
N TYR A 377 16.00 -10.37 -17.71
CA TYR A 377 15.01 -9.85 -16.78
C TYR A 377 13.84 -9.23 -17.54
N ASN A 378 12.67 -9.86 -17.46
CA ASN A 378 11.48 -9.38 -18.16
C ASN A 378 10.73 -8.39 -17.25
N PHE A 379 10.67 -7.12 -17.64
CA PHE A 379 9.94 -6.06 -16.94
C PHE A 379 8.43 -6.23 -17.05
N THR A 380 7.83 -6.90 -16.05
CA THR A 380 6.42 -6.69 -15.74
C THR A 380 6.28 -5.50 -14.80
N GLN A 381 5.09 -4.90 -14.72
CA GLN A 381 4.87 -3.76 -13.80
C GLN A 381 5.30 -4.06 -12.35
N GLY A 382 4.98 -5.25 -11.84
CA GLY A 382 5.37 -5.65 -10.49
C GLY A 382 6.88 -5.88 -10.34
N LYS A 383 7.55 -6.47 -11.35
CA LYS A 383 9.00 -6.69 -11.33
C LYS A 383 9.77 -5.38 -11.44
N LYS A 384 9.34 -4.45 -12.32
CA LYS A 384 9.96 -3.12 -12.42
C LYS A 384 9.79 -2.34 -11.12
N TYR A 385 8.62 -2.41 -10.51
CA TYR A 385 8.39 -1.79 -9.20
C TYR A 385 9.35 -2.35 -8.13
N GLN A 386 9.49 -3.66 -8.03
CA GLN A 386 10.38 -4.26 -7.04
C GLN A 386 11.84 -3.89 -7.29
N LEU A 387 12.30 -3.91 -8.54
CA LEU A 387 13.64 -3.52 -8.93
C LEU A 387 13.95 -2.08 -8.53
N PHE A 388 13.04 -1.16 -8.82
CA PHE A 388 13.18 0.25 -8.47
C PHE A 388 13.10 0.48 -6.96
N LEU A 389 12.22 -0.26 -6.27
CA LEU A 389 12.12 -0.20 -4.81
C LEU A 389 13.41 -0.65 -4.13
N ASP A 390 14.02 -1.73 -4.59
CA ASP A 390 15.30 -2.24 -4.05
C ASP A 390 16.42 -1.20 -4.23
N TYR A 391 16.44 -0.49 -5.37
CA TYR A 391 17.38 0.59 -5.63
C TYR A 391 17.09 1.84 -4.77
N ALA A 392 15.83 2.23 -4.62
CA ALA A 392 15.43 3.34 -3.76
C ALA A 392 15.84 3.10 -2.30
N ILE A 393 15.61 1.90 -1.79
CA ILE A 393 16.07 1.48 -0.46
C ILE A 393 17.60 1.57 -0.34
N SER A 394 18.32 1.17 -1.38
CA SER A 394 19.78 1.21 -1.40
C SER A 394 20.33 2.63 -1.40
N LEU A 395 19.67 3.57 -2.09
CA LEU A 395 19.98 5.01 -2.04
C LEU A 395 19.74 5.58 -0.63
N GLU A 396 18.57 5.31 -0.05
CA GLU A 396 18.22 5.81 1.29
C GLU A 396 19.15 5.27 2.39
N LYS A 397 19.60 4.02 2.24
CA LYS A 397 20.55 3.38 3.16
C LYS A 397 22.01 3.65 2.83
N GLU A 398 22.26 4.43 1.79
CA GLU A 398 23.59 4.77 1.35
C GLU A 398 24.49 3.55 1.07
N THR A 399 23.92 2.45 0.58
CA THR A 399 24.67 1.22 0.26
C THR A 399 25.18 1.15 -1.16
N VAL A 400 24.84 2.14 -1.99
CA VAL A 400 25.29 2.29 -3.39
C VAL A 400 25.99 3.61 -3.59
N SER A 401 26.83 3.68 -4.61
CA SER A 401 27.44 4.92 -5.07
C SER A 401 27.74 4.88 -6.56
N PHE A 402 27.80 6.06 -7.17
CA PHE A 402 28.12 6.26 -8.58
C PHE A 402 28.83 7.61 -8.79
N PRO A 403 29.56 7.79 -9.91
CA PRO A 403 30.31 9.01 -10.18
C PRO A 403 29.42 10.25 -10.31
N GLN A 404 29.83 11.36 -9.69
CA GLN A 404 29.12 12.65 -9.75
C GLN A 404 28.98 13.21 -11.18
N ASN A 405 29.91 12.88 -12.08
CA ASN A 405 29.84 13.30 -13.48
C ASN A 405 28.79 12.56 -14.32
N TRP A 406 28.09 11.56 -13.76
CA TRP A 406 27.02 10.85 -14.46
C TRP A 406 25.71 11.64 -14.42
N VAL A 407 25.73 12.85 -15.02
CA VAL A 407 24.62 13.80 -14.99
C VAL A 407 23.33 13.22 -15.55
N LYS A 408 23.39 12.30 -16.52
CA LYS A 408 22.22 11.64 -17.09
C LYS A 408 21.54 10.74 -16.08
N LEU A 409 22.29 9.90 -15.35
CA LEU A 409 21.75 9.04 -14.30
C LEU A 409 21.08 9.89 -13.22
N ILE A 410 21.76 10.93 -12.75
CA ILE A 410 21.22 11.84 -11.73
C ILE A 410 19.91 12.45 -12.22
N SER A 411 19.90 13.03 -13.42
CA SER A 411 18.69 13.65 -13.98
C SER A 411 17.54 12.68 -14.16
N GLN A 412 17.79 11.45 -14.60
CA GLN A 412 16.75 10.44 -14.75
C GLN A 412 16.21 9.96 -13.41
N LEU A 413 17.08 9.75 -12.40
CA LEU A 413 16.66 9.41 -11.03
C LEU A 413 15.77 10.51 -10.41
N GLU A 414 16.12 11.78 -10.65
CA GLU A 414 15.34 12.93 -10.17
C GLU A 414 14.01 13.10 -10.92
N ASP A 415 13.89 12.58 -12.14
CA ASP A 415 12.73 12.76 -13.01
C ASP A 415 11.67 11.64 -12.88
N ILE A 416 12.02 10.48 -12.31
CA ILE A 416 11.09 9.36 -12.20
C ILE A 416 10.05 9.63 -11.11
N GLY A 417 8.80 9.79 -11.58
CA GLY A 417 7.60 9.81 -10.75
C GLY A 417 6.95 8.42 -10.67
N HIS A 418 6.23 8.18 -9.59
CA HIS A 418 5.50 6.93 -9.36
C HIS A 418 4.04 7.20 -9.07
N LYS A 419 3.17 6.33 -9.59
CA LYS A 419 1.73 6.37 -9.33
C LYS A 419 1.20 4.96 -9.10
N GLU A 420 0.58 4.76 -7.95
CA GLU A 420 -0.19 3.55 -7.65
C GLU A 420 -1.65 3.72 -8.09
N SER A 421 -2.22 2.69 -8.70
CA SER A 421 -3.60 2.67 -9.14
C SER A 421 -4.24 1.33 -8.80
N ALA A 422 -5.44 1.36 -8.19
CA ALA A 422 -6.17 0.16 -7.78
C ALA A 422 -6.41 -0.85 -8.93
N ASN A 423 -6.50 -0.37 -10.18
CA ASN A 423 -6.79 -1.21 -11.35
C ASN A 423 -5.56 -1.54 -12.20
N ARG A 424 -4.46 -0.80 -12.07
CA ARG A 424 -3.26 -0.92 -12.92
C ARG A 424 -1.98 -1.22 -12.15
N GLY A 425 -2.05 -1.32 -10.80
CA GLY A 425 -0.87 -1.49 -9.98
C GLY A 425 0.06 -0.27 -10.01
N HIS A 426 1.36 -0.52 -9.93
CA HIS A 426 2.39 0.51 -9.90
C HIS A 426 2.78 0.94 -11.32
N THR A 427 2.81 2.24 -11.57
CA THR A 427 3.22 2.81 -12.87
C THR A 427 4.27 3.88 -12.62
N PHE A 428 5.40 3.75 -13.31
CA PHE A 428 6.44 4.78 -13.36
C PHE A 428 6.23 5.67 -14.58
N PHE A 429 6.61 6.91 -14.46
CA PHE A 429 6.55 7.88 -15.54
C PHE A 429 7.67 8.91 -15.35
N SER A 430 8.21 9.39 -16.46
CA SER A 430 9.10 10.54 -16.48
C SER A 430 8.27 11.81 -16.42
N VAL A 431 8.59 12.71 -15.51
CA VAL A 431 7.92 14.02 -15.36
C VAL A 431 8.24 14.92 -16.54
N SER A 432 9.48 14.89 -17.02
CA SER A 432 9.96 15.71 -18.16
C SER A 432 9.72 15.03 -19.52
N GLY A 433 9.35 13.74 -19.54
CA GLY A 433 9.27 12.93 -20.77
C GLY A 433 10.64 12.38 -21.21
N SER A 434 11.63 12.34 -20.31
CA SER A 434 12.94 11.74 -20.56
C SER A 434 12.85 10.21 -20.53
N HIS A 435 13.88 9.56 -21.08
CA HIS A 435 14.03 8.10 -21.00
C HIS A 435 14.52 7.67 -19.62
N ASP A 436 14.37 6.38 -19.28
CA ASP A 436 14.81 5.78 -18.01
C ASP A 436 15.91 4.71 -18.18
N ASP A 437 16.52 4.64 -19.35
CA ASP A 437 17.51 3.62 -19.74
C ASP A 437 18.71 3.50 -18.78
N TRP A 438 19.23 4.64 -18.31
CA TRP A 438 20.33 4.64 -17.33
C TRP A 438 19.87 4.11 -15.96
N VAL A 439 18.66 4.42 -15.56
CA VAL A 439 18.10 3.93 -14.29
C VAL A 439 17.81 2.45 -14.37
N ASP A 440 17.26 1.97 -15.50
CA ASP A 440 16.99 0.54 -15.72
C ASP A 440 18.32 -0.25 -15.70
N ALA A 441 19.35 0.21 -16.40
CA ALA A 441 20.67 -0.43 -16.38
C ALA A 441 21.33 -0.40 -14.98
N GLU A 442 21.23 0.71 -14.25
CA GLU A 442 21.80 0.85 -12.89
C GLU A 442 21.10 -0.06 -11.88
N CYS A 443 19.78 -0.16 -11.95
CA CYS A 443 18.99 -1.06 -11.10
C CYS A 443 19.29 -2.54 -11.40
N LEU A 444 19.46 -2.91 -12.69
CA LEU A 444 19.88 -4.25 -13.09
C LEU A 444 21.30 -4.58 -12.61
N ALA A 445 22.23 -3.60 -12.66
CA ALA A 445 23.58 -3.77 -12.14
C ALA A 445 23.60 -3.96 -10.61
N LEU A 446 22.73 -3.26 -9.87
CA LEU A 446 22.56 -3.48 -8.44
C LEU A 446 22.05 -4.91 -8.17
N MET A 447 21.05 -5.36 -8.92
CA MET A 447 20.53 -6.72 -8.80
C MET A 447 21.62 -7.77 -9.04
N ALA A 448 22.47 -7.59 -10.06
CA ALA A 448 23.61 -8.47 -10.35
C ALA A 448 24.64 -8.48 -9.21
N SER A 449 24.77 -7.37 -8.45
CA SER A 449 25.73 -7.27 -7.34
C SER A 449 25.26 -7.91 -6.03
N ASP A 450 23.99 -8.34 -5.92
CA ASP A 450 23.46 -8.93 -4.69
C ASP A 450 23.71 -10.46 -4.62
N PRO A 451 24.56 -10.95 -3.69
CA PRO A 451 24.82 -12.37 -3.55
C PRO A 451 23.58 -13.21 -3.21
N ALA A 452 22.57 -12.59 -2.56
CA ALA A 452 21.31 -13.26 -2.25
C ALA A 452 20.46 -13.55 -3.50
N MET A 453 20.81 -12.96 -4.64
CA MET A 453 20.16 -13.18 -5.94
C MET A 453 20.78 -14.32 -6.73
N GLU A 454 21.92 -14.86 -6.31
CA GLU A 454 22.51 -16.05 -6.91
C GLU A 454 21.52 -17.23 -6.84
N GLY A 455 20.83 -17.49 -7.95
CA GLY A 455 19.95 -18.64 -8.11
C GLY A 455 18.44 -18.42 -7.89
N ILE A 456 17.95 -17.19 -7.63
CA ILE A 456 16.54 -16.99 -7.24
C ILE A 456 15.62 -16.57 -8.41
N THR A 457 16.08 -15.92 -9.47
CA THR A 457 15.16 -15.24 -10.39
C THR A 457 15.44 -15.32 -11.89
N GLY A 458 16.50 -15.95 -12.31
CA GLY A 458 16.71 -16.08 -13.75
C GLY A 458 15.96 -17.30 -14.30
N GLU A 459 15.11 -17.14 -15.32
CA GLU A 459 14.97 -18.20 -16.30
C GLU A 459 16.37 -18.39 -16.92
N ARG A 460 17.19 -19.24 -16.31
CA ARG A 460 18.38 -19.76 -17.00
C ARG A 460 17.85 -20.51 -18.21
N VAL A 461 17.95 -19.90 -19.37
CA VAL A 461 17.76 -20.61 -20.62
C VAL A 461 18.95 -21.55 -20.77
N VAL A 462 18.80 -22.72 -20.16
CA VAL A 462 19.71 -23.85 -20.45
C VAL A 462 19.41 -24.30 -21.87
N PRO A 463 20.40 -24.41 -22.76
CA PRO A 463 20.18 -24.92 -24.11
C PRO A 463 19.44 -26.24 -24.05
N ASN A 464 18.41 -26.41 -24.87
CA ASN A 464 17.60 -27.63 -25.02
C ASN A 464 18.46 -28.88 -25.30
N SER A 465 18.91 -29.54 -24.26
CA SER A 465 19.46 -30.89 -24.37
C SER A 465 19.34 -31.70 -23.07
N ILE A 466 18.19 -31.59 -22.38
CA ILE A 466 17.72 -32.62 -21.46
C ILE A 466 16.18 -32.65 -21.53
N SER A 467 15.66 -33.61 -22.27
CA SER A 467 14.26 -33.97 -22.36
C SER A 467 13.75 -34.44 -21.00
N GLY A 468 12.71 -33.86 -20.48
CA GLY A 468 11.90 -34.49 -19.45
C GLY A 468 11.25 -33.68 -18.33
N ILE A 469 11.27 -32.36 -18.36
CA ILE A 469 10.55 -31.58 -17.32
C ILE A 469 9.41 -30.77 -17.96
N LYS A 470 8.16 -31.09 -17.59
CA LYS A 470 6.95 -30.38 -18.03
C LYS A 470 6.92 -28.96 -17.45
N PRO A 471 6.53 -27.95 -18.25
CA PRO A 471 6.38 -26.58 -17.75
C PRO A 471 5.25 -26.46 -16.76
N LEU A 472 5.47 -25.74 -15.67
CA LEU A 472 4.47 -25.39 -14.65
C LEU A 472 3.46 -24.37 -15.23
N ASN A 473 2.19 -24.63 -14.98
CA ASN A 473 1.01 -23.90 -15.43
C ASN A 473 1.02 -22.42 -14.97
N PRO A 474 0.85 -21.42 -15.86
CA PRO A 474 0.93 -19.99 -15.52
C PRO A 474 -0.27 -19.40 -14.76
N ASN A 475 -1.23 -20.22 -14.33
CA ASN A 475 -2.47 -19.73 -13.70
C ASN A 475 -2.55 -19.92 -12.17
N ASN A 476 -1.44 -19.96 -11.44
CA ASN A 476 -1.48 -20.00 -9.98
C ASN A 476 -1.19 -18.63 -9.38
N ASN A 477 -2.25 -18.04 -8.83
CA ASN A 477 -2.25 -16.86 -7.97
C ASN A 477 -1.22 -16.97 -6.82
N TYR A 478 -0.09 -16.25 -6.93
CA TYR A 478 0.89 -16.13 -5.87
C TYR A 478 0.80 -14.80 -5.11
N PHE A 479 -0.34 -14.59 -4.44
CA PHE A 479 -0.34 -13.91 -3.16
C PHE A 479 -0.54 -14.97 -2.09
N ASN A 480 0.51 -15.75 -1.79
CA ASN A 480 0.40 -16.74 -0.73
C ASN A 480 1.74 -16.94 -0.01
N LYS A 481 1.75 -16.55 1.27
CA LYS A 481 2.51 -17.06 2.45
C LYS A 481 4.03 -17.40 2.34
N ASN A 482 4.69 -17.21 1.22
CA ASN A 482 6.13 -17.41 1.08
C ASN A 482 6.80 -16.14 0.54
N SER A 483 6.68 -15.04 1.27
CA SER A 483 7.44 -13.83 0.96
C SER A 483 8.95 -14.13 1.08
N ARG A 484 9.75 -13.45 0.25
CA ARG A 484 11.23 -13.46 0.29
C ARG A 484 11.75 -13.32 1.73
N LEU A 485 11.05 -12.52 2.56
CA LEU A 485 11.34 -12.31 3.97
C LEU A 485 11.26 -13.61 4.80
N GLN A 486 10.27 -14.47 4.58
CA GLN A 486 10.17 -15.74 5.29
C GLN A 486 11.26 -16.73 4.87
N LYS A 487 11.68 -16.71 3.59
CA LYS A 487 12.80 -17.55 3.11
C LYS A 487 14.14 -17.07 3.69
N VAL A 488 14.35 -15.75 3.75
CA VAL A 488 15.56 -15.17 4.37
C VAL A 488 15.56 -15.39 5.89
N LYS A 489 14.41 -15.23 6.57
CA LYS A 489 14.26 -15.56 8.01
C LYS A 489 14.55 -17.06 8.26
N ARG A 490 14.07 -17.94 7.39
CA ARG A 490 14.32 -19.37 7.49
C ARG A 490 15.80 -19.73 7.28
N ALA A 491 16.43 -19.21 6.25
CA ALA A 491 17.84 -19.43 5.98
C ALA A 491 18.77 -18.87 7.07
N ARG A 492 18.44 -17.69 7.64
CA ARG A 492 19.17 -17.13 8.81
C ARG A 492 19.01 -18.00 10.06
N ARG A 493 17.79 -18.50 10.30
CA ARG A 493 17.50 -19.36 11.45
C ARG A 493 18.17 -20.73 11.30
N GLU A 494 18.19 -21.28 10.08
CA GLU A 494 18.91 -22.51 9.73
C GLU A 494 20.42 -22.34 9.96
N LYS A 495 21.01 -21.24 9.53
CA LYS A 495 22.43 -20.92 9.76
C LYS A 495 22.77 -20.70 11.25
N GLN A 496 21.90 -20.04 12.00
CA GLN A 496 22.08 -19.86 13.45
C GLN A 496 21.98 -21.17 14.22
N LEU A 497 21.13 -22.11 13.79
CA LEU A 497 21.02 -23.44 14.39
C LEU A 497 22.24 -24.29 14.08
N GLU A 498 22.78 -24.23 12.86
CA GLU A 498 24.03 -24.90 12.48
C GLU A 498 25.24 -24.33 13.24
N GLU A 499 25.33 -23.00 13.39
CA GLU A 499 26.38 -22.34 14.16
C GLU A 499 26.28 -22.65 15.67
N ALA A 500 25.08 -22.97 16.18
CA ALA A 500 24.81 -23.39 17.56
C ALA A 500 24.97 -24.91 17.78
N GLY A 501 25.31 -25.68 16.73
CA GLY A 501 25.54 -27.13 16.80
C GLY A 501 24.26 -27.98 16.86
N PHE A 502 23.10 -27.43 16.47
CA PHE A 502 21.83 -28.16 16.40
C PHE A 502 21.48 -28.53 14.95
N SER A 503 21.07 -29.79 14.74
CA SER A 503 20.55 -30.20 13.43
C SER A 503 19.07 -29.79 13.31
N ILE A 504 18.62 -29.47 12.10
CA ILE A 504 17.21 -29.10 11.79
C ILE A 504 16.25 -30.23 12.17
N ASP A 505 16.66 -31.46 12.04
CA ASP A 505 15.86 -32.64 12.37
C ASP A 505 15.59 -32.77 13.88
N ASP A 506 16.53 -32.36 14.72
CA ASP A 506 16.38 -32.38 16.19
C ASP A 506 15.38 -31.30 16.65
N TYR A 507 15.35 -30.15 15.98
CA TYR A 507 14.41 -29.06 16.27
C TYR A 507 12.97 -29.40 15.85
N LEU A 508 12.78 -30.05 14.73
CA LEU A 508 11.44 -30.46 14.25
C LEU A 508 10.81 -31.60 15.06
N GLN A 509 11.60 -32.35 15.81
CA GLN A 509 11.09 -33.36 16.76
C GLN A 509 10.63 -32.77 18.09
N THR A 510 11.10 -31.57 18.45
CA THR A 510 10.73 -30.91 19.74
C THR A 510 9.43 -30.12 19.65
N ILE A 511 8.85 -29.94 18.43
CA ILE A 511 7.60 -29.16 18.19
C ILE A 511 6.42 -30.09 17.84
N LYS A 512 6.60 -31.41 17.86
CA LYS A 512 5.51 -32.39 17.82
C LYS A 512 5.12 -32.78 19.24
#